data_3aa46399ff020b6f8b20a7eca507747d
#
_entry.id   3aa46399ff020b6f8b20a7eca507747d
#
_cell.length_a   1.000
_cell.length_b   1.000
_cell.length_c   1.000
_cell.angle_alpha   90.00
_cell.angle_beta   90.00
_cell.angle_gamma   90.00
#
_symmetry.space_group_name_H-M   'P 1'
#
loop_
_entity.id
_entity.type
_entity.pdbx_description
1 polymer ?
#
loop_
_entity_poly.entity_id
_entity_poly.type
_entity_poly.pdbx_seq_one_letter_code
_entity_poly.pdbx_strand_id
1 'polypeptide(L)'
;MSENKLSPSLPAPNGAPTAYGEYDTGFVFEHYVFPDMWDYGSHAHPMMQYSMVLSGNLAYSIGQNQYVIPAGSGFFVNFNRFHRAIADPNMPSDFLSFLISPEFVTGRHGSHIAGKYADIFISPEQLDCLELHPHDPSAVVILENMRKIEDAARHKNYGYELTVKALSAEIWLQTILMLRQRSRSTLTAPQNADQIRINQIITYIHLYFRAKLTLADLAGCANISPGECCRLFARTVGQTPIEYLNRYRISQAQLMLRDTHASILQIAQDTGFPSINHFITMFKRFTDCTPREYRLHIQQSAADPSHPDMAKVTHL
;
A
#
# COMPACT_ATOMS: atom_id res chain seq x y z
N MET A 1 11.15 16.08 27.75
CA MET A 1 11.25 14.66 27.34
C MET A 1 9.81 14.17 27.26
N SER A 2 9.20 14.32 26.11
CA SER A 2 7.82 13.86 25.85
C SER A 2 7.92 12.57 25.03
N GLU A 3 7.47 11.47 25.65
CA GLU A 3 7.29 10.19 25.00
C GLU A 3 6.30 10.35 23.82
N ASN A 4 6.81 10.23 22.62
CA ASN A 4 6.02 10.17 21.41
C ASN A 4 5.37 8.77 21.36
N LYS A 5 4.15 8.65 21.88
CA LYS A 5 3.37 7.42 21.76
C LYS A 5 2.93 7.27 20.31
N LEU A 6 3.45 6.26 19.65
CA LEU A 6 2.97 5.75 18.38
C LEU A 6 1.46 5.50 18.44
N SER A 7 0.69 6.14 17.56
CA SER A 7 -0.72 5.82 17.39
C SER A 7 -0.84 4.48 16.68
N PRO A 8 -1.67 3.55 17.17
CA PRO A 8 -1.84 2.25 16.57
C PRO A 8 -2.53 2.40 15.20
N SER A 9 -2.04 1.69 14.22
CA SER A 9 -2.79 1.31 13.02
C SER A 9 -4.13 0.72 13.41
N LEU A 10 -5.15 0.85 12.57
CA LEU A 10 -6.54 0.40 12.72
C LEU A 10 -6.77 -0.70 13.76
N PRO A 11 -7.78 -0.57 14.64
CA PRO A 11 -8.04 -1.58 15.66
C PRO A 11 -8.42 -2.90 15.01
N ALA A 12 -7.53 -3.88 15.10
CA ALA A 12 -7.87 -5.26 14.84
C ALA A 12 -8.79 -5.76 15.97
N PRO A 13 -9.89 -6.47 15.66
CA PRO A 13 -10.62 -7.17 16.70
C PRO A 13 -9.68 -8.24 17.28
N ASN A 14 -9.38 -8.14 18.58
CA ASN A 14 -8.59 -9.09 19.38
C ASN A 14 -7.24 -9.51 18.76
N GLY A 15 -6.27 -8.61 18.72
CA GLY A 15 -4.93 -8.83 18.22
C GLY A 15 -4.45 -7.65 17.38
N ALA A 16 -4.34 -6.45 17.97
CA ALA A 16 -3.79 -5.31 17.26
C ALA A 16 -2.33 -5.61 16.86
N PRO A 17 -1.93 -5.34 15.59
CA PRO A 17 -0.55 -5.51 15.19
C PRO A 17 0.34 -4.59 16.01
N THR A 18 1.51 -5.06 16.34
CA THR A 18 2.57 -4.18 16.83
C THR A 18 3.17 -3.48 15.62
N ALA A 19 2.85 -2.20 15.42
CA ALA A 19 3.33 -1.42 14.29
C ALA A 19 4.61 -0.64 14.65
N TYR A 20 5.54 -0.60 13.72
CA TYR A 20 6.78 0.17 13.77
C TYR A 20 6.94 0.98 12.49
N GLY A 21 7.32 2.25 12.60
CA GLY A 21 7.39 3.18 11.46
C GLY A 21 6.10 3.96 11.26
N GLU A 22 6.13 4.91 10.34
CA GLU A 22 5.03 5.80 10.03
C GLU A 22 4.91 5.94 8.52
N TYR A 23 3.70 6.15 8.00
CA TYR A 23 3.48 6.30 6.55
C TYR A 23 4.21 7.50 5.94
N ASP A 24 4.45 8.55 6.71
CA ASP A 24 5.20 9.74 6.28
C ASP A 24 6.70 9.49 6.15
N THR A 25 7.25 8.50 6.85
CA THR A 25 8.65 8.06 6.69
C THR A 25 8.87 7.26 5.41
N GLY A 26 7.79 6.81 4.75
CA GLY A 26 7.83 6.01 3.53
C GLY A 26 7.93 4.51 3.77
N PHE A 27 7.86 4.06 5.03
CA PHE A 27 7.77 2.63 5.37
C PHE A 27 6.91 2.39 6.62
N VAL A 28 6.27 1.23 6.67
CA VAL A 28 5.56 0.72 7.85
C VAL A 28 5.95 -0.73 8.03
N PHE A 29 6.26 -1.11 9.24
CA PHE A 29 6.53 -2.50 9.63
C PHE A 29 5.52 -2.92 10.69
N GLU A 30 4.84 -4.05 10.47
CA GLU A 30 3.77 -4.55 11.32
C GLU A 30 4.01 -6.02 11.64
N HIS A 31 3.75 -6.39 12.88
CA HIS A 31 3.80 -7.77 13.34
C HIS A 31 2.39 -8.19 13.78
N TYR A 32 1.85 -9.21 13.11
CA TYR A 32 0.51 -9.73 13.31
C TYR A 32 0.56 -11.11 13.96
N VAL A 33 -0.18 -11.28 15.04
CA VAL A 33 -0.40 -12.57 15.69
C VAL A 33 -1.90 -12.81 15.77
N PHE A 34 -2.41 -13.77 15.00
CA PHE A 34 -3.83 -14.13 14.97
C PHE A 34 -4.04 -15.51 15.55
N PRO A 35 -4.66 -15.61 16.75
CA PRO A 35 -5.06 -16.89 17.32
C PRO A 35 -6.28 -17.50 16.61
N ASP A 36 -7.11 -16.66 15.95
CA ASP A 36 -8.37 -17.03 15.32
C ASP A 36 -8.47 -16.50 13.88
N MET A 37 -9.56 -16.85 13.18
CA MET A 37 -9.84 -16.38 11.83
C MET A 37 -9.85 -14.87 11.75
N TRP A 38 -9.04 -14.35 10.84
CA TRP A 38 -8.97 -12.94 10.53
C TRP A 38 -8.98 -12.70 9.03
N ASP A 39 -9.69 -11.68 8.62
CA ASP A 39 -9.89 -11.30 7.24
C ASP A 39 -9.77 -9.78 7.12
N TYR A 40 -8.75 -9.32 6.45
CA TYR A 40 -8.51 -7.89 6.26
C TYR A 40 -9.40 -7.27 5.17
N GLY A 41 -10.21 -8.07 4.49
CA GLY A 41 -10.96 -7.61 3.32
C GLY A 41 -10.06 -7.30 2.11
N SER A 42 -10.70 -7.07 0.96
CA SER A 42 -9.97 -6.73 -0.26
C SER A 42 -9.63 -5.24 -0.27
N HIS A 43 -8.35 -4.90 -0.39
CA HIS A 43 -7.86 -3.51 -0.39
C HIS A 43 -6.66 -3.34 -1.35
N ALA A 44 -6.30 -2.10 -1.62
CA ALA A 44 -5.11 -1.73 -2.37
C ALA A 44 -4.48 -0.49 -1.74
N HIS A 45 -3.17 -0.41 -1.76
CA HIS A 45 -2.41 0.73 -1.24
C HIS A 45 -1.23 1.10 -2.17
N PRO A 46 -0.72 2.35 -2.11
CA PRO A 46 0.36 2.83 -2.97
C PRO A 46 1.75 2.35 -2.54
N MET A 47 1.82 1.45 -1.59
CA MET A 47 3.06 0.87 -1.09
C MET A 47 3.20 -0.57 -1.58
N MET A 48 4.42 -1.00 -1.79
CA MET A 48 4.73 -2.42 -1.98
C MET A 48 4.64 -3.11 -0.63
N GLN A 49 4.09 -4.30 -0.61
CA GLN A 49 3.98 -5.09 0.61
C GLN A 49 4.81 -6.36 0.50
N TYR A 50 5.58 -6.59 1.54
CA TYR A 50 6.28 -7.84 1.77
C TYR A 50 5.72 -8.48 3.04
N SER A 51 5.33 -9.74 2.96
CA SER A 51 4.89 -10.49 4.13
C SER A 51 5.80 -11.69 4.35
N MET A 52 6.06 -12.01 5.62
CA MET A 52 6.84 -13.19 6.01
C MET A 52 6.07 -13.95 7.07
N VAL A 53 5.75 -15.20 6.82
CA VAL A 53 5.05 -16.07 7.78
C VAL A 53 6.05 -16.68 8.74
N LEU A 54 5.86 -16.43 10.03
CA LEU A 54 6.72 -16.94 11.11
C LEU A 54 6.22 -18.30 11.61
N SER A 55 4.88 -18.44 11.75
CA SER A 55 4.23 -19.71 12.09
C SER A 55 2.84 -19.80 11.45
N GLY A 56 2.33 -21.01 11.25
CA GLY A 56 1.05 -21.27 10.59
C GLY A 56 1.11 -21.06 9.07
N ASN A 57 -0.04 -20.69 8.49
CA ASN A 57 -0.18 -20.38 7.07
C ASN A 57 -0.91 -19.05 6.91
N LEU A 58 -0.58 -18.31 5.84
CA LEU A 58 -1.29 -17.10 5.45
C LEU A 58 -1.82 -17.27 4.03
N ALA A 59 -3.13 -17.12 3.83
CA ALA A 59 -3.74 -17.15 2.52
C ALA A 59 -3.83 -15.75 1.93
N TYR A 60 -3.45 -15.59 0.67
CA TYR A 60 -3.61 -14.38 -0.12
C TYR A 60 -4.52 -14.62 -1.31
N SER A 61 -5.40 -13.65 -1.59
CA SER A 61 -6.14 -13.58 -2.86
C SER A 61 -5.73 -12.33 -3.62
N ILE A 62 -5.35 -12.49 -4.90
CA ILE A 62 -5.04 -11.38 -5.82
C ILE A 62 -5.83 -11.61 -7.10
N GLY A 63 -6.83 -10.78 -7.36
CA GLY A 63 -7.78 -11.03 -8.42
C GLY A 63 -8.51 -12.36 -8.22
N GLN A 64 -8.39 -13.28 -9.17
CA GLN A 64 -8.97 -14.64 -9.09
C GLN A 64 -7.99 -15.68 -8.53
N ASN A 65 -6.74 -15.33 -8.33
CA ASN A 65 -5.71 -16.26 -7.87
C ASN A 65 -5.67 -16.30 -6.34
N GLN A 66 -5.48 -17.51 -5.81
CA GLN A 66 -5.29 -17.75 -4.38
C GLN A 66 -3.91 -18.37 -4.15
N TYR A 67 -3.26 -17.93 -3.08
CA TYR A 67 -1.93 -18.37 -2.66
C TYR A 67 -1.99 -18.77 -1.19
N VAL A 68 -1.31 -19.83 -0.82
CA VAL A 68 -1.14 -20.24 0.58
C VAL A 68 0.34 -20.22 0.90
N ILE A 69 0.73 -19.34 1.82
CA ILE A 69 2.10 -19.08 2.18
C ILE A 69 2.40 -19.76 3.51
N PRO A 70 3.22 -20.82 3.52
CA PRO A 70 3.55 -21.55 4.73
C PRO A 70 4.61 -20.82 5.57
N ALA A 71 4.75 -21.22 6.82
CA ALA A 71 5.80 -20.75 7.73
C ALA A 71 7.18 -20.85 7.09
N GLY A 72 8.01 -19.84 7.32
CA GLY A 72 9.36 -19.70 6.76
C GLY A 72 9.40 -19.14 5.34
N SER A 73 8.25 -18.99 4.68
CA SER A 73 8.09 -18.38 3.36
C SER A 73 7.53 -16.97 3.48
N GLY A 74 7.53 -16.22 2.36
CA GLY A 74 6.95 -14.91 2.29
C GLY A 74 6.20 -14.66 1.00
N PHE A 75 5.63 -13.47 0.91
CA PHE A 75 4.85 -13.04 -0.23
C PHE A 75 5.09 -11.55 -0.49
N PHE A 76 5.31 -11.21 -1.75
CA PHE A 76 5.40 -9.84 -2.23
C PHE A 76 4.15 -9.50 -3.02
N VAL A 77 3.53 -8.37 -2.69
CA VAL A 77 2.44 -7.76 -3.45
C VAL A 77 2.92 -6.40 -3.97
N ASN A 78 2.78 -6.20 -5.25
CA ASN A 78 3.15 -4.95 -5.88
C ASN A 78 2.18 -3.84 -5.48
N PHE A 79 2.63 -2.57 -5.53
CA PHE A 79 1.78 -1.44 -5.19
C PHE A 79 0.54 -1.37 -6.08
N ASN A 80 -0.56 -0.84 -5.53
CA ASN A 80 -1.83 -0.65 -6.21
C ASN A 80 -2.49 -1.95 -6.73
N ARG A 81 -2.17 -3.09 -6.13
CA ARG A 81 -2.85 -4.36 -6.42
C ARG A 81 -3.89 -4.65 -5.38
N PHE A 82 -5.13 -4.89 -5.82
CA PHE A 82 -6.17 -5.38 -4.94
C PHE A 82 -5.79 -6.77 -4.44
N HIS A 83 -5.65 -6.87 -3.15
CA HIS A 83 -5.32 -8.12 -2.48
C HIS A 83 -6.09 -8.25 -1.17
N ARG A 84 -6.20 -9.47 -0.69
CA ARG A 84 -6.86 -9.83 0.56
C ARG A 84 -5.99 -10.85 1.27
N ALA A 85 -5.72 -10.62 2.54
CA ALA A 85 -5.03 -11.57 3.41
C ALA A 85 -6.05 -12.20 4.36
N ILE A 86 -5.99 -13.51 4.52
CA ILE A 86 -6.90 -14.29 5.38
C ILE A 86 -6.05 -15.22 6.23
N ALA A 87 -6.19 -15.13 7.54
CA ALA A 87 -5.62 -16.12 8.46
C ALA A 87 -6.57 -17.33 8.54
N ASP A 88 -6.01 -18.53 8.52
CA ASP A 88 -6.77 -19.78 8.63
C ASP A 88 -7.43 -19.86 10.02
N PRO A 89 -8.74 -20.11 10.12
CA PRO A 89 -9.42 -20.25 11.41
C PRO A 89 -8.96 -21.46 12.24
N ASN A 90 -8.34 -22.44 11.58
CA ASN A 90 -7.90 -23.69 12.23
C ASN A 90 -6.39 -23.68 12.56
N MET A 91 -5.65 -22.65 12.16
CA MET A 91 -4.22 -22.55 12.37
C MET A 91 -3.83 -21.12 12.73
N PRO A 92 -3.42 -20.87 13.97
CA PRO A 92 -2.89 -19.57 14.37
C PRO A 92 -1.81 -19.12 13.39
N SER A 93 -1.90 -17.88 12.90
CA SER A 93 -0.94 -17.32 11.97
C SER A 93 -0.17 -16.20 12.65
N ASP A 94 1.15 -16.28 12.57
CA ASP A 94 2.09 -15.27 13.04
C ASP A 94 2.91 -14.81 11.83
N PHE A 95 2.80 -13.52 11.47
CA PHE A 95 3.49 -13.00 10.29
C PHE A 95 3.90 -11.54 10.43
N LEU A 96 4.95 -11.19 9.71
CA LEU A 96 5.44 -9.83 9.55
C LEU A 96 4.89 -9.25 8.25
N SER A 97 4.50 -7.98 8.27
CA SER A 97 4.13 -7.19 7.09
C SER A 97 5.04 -5.96 7.01
N PHE A 98 5.68 -5.77 5.89
CA PHE A 98 6.55 -4.64 5.60
C PHE A 98 6.04 -3.89 4.37
N LEU A 99 5.55 -2.68 4.58
CA LEU A 99 5.09 -1.79 3.52
C LEU A 99 6.15 -0.74 3.24
N ILE A 100 6.42 -0.49 1.97
CA ILE A 100 7.47 0.41 1.53
C ILE A 100 7.02 1.20 0.30
N SER A 101 7.17 2.53 0.36
CA SER A 101 6.90 3.37 -0.80
C SER A 101 8.07 3.30 -1.81
N PRO A 102 7.77 3.35 -3.12
CA PRO A 102 8.81 3.45 -4.14
C PRO A 102 9.80 4.59 -3.89
N GLU A 103 9.30 5.77 -3.50
CA GLU A 103 10.14 6.94 -3.30
C GLU A 103 11.09 6.80 -2.10
N PHE A 104 10.74 6.01 -1.10
CA PHE A 104 11.62 5.75 0.04
C PHE A 104 12.93 5.09 -0.41
N VAL A 105 12.86 4.15 -1.36
CA VAL A 105 14.04 3.45 -1.88
C VAL A 105 14.72 4.23 -3.00
N THR A 106 13.95 4.68 -4.00
CA THR A 106 14.49 5.22 -5.24
C THR A 106 14.73 6.73 -5.20
N GLY A 107 14.26 7.41 -4.14
CA GLY A 107 14.30 8.85 -4.02
C GLY A 107 13.22 9.54 -4.85
N ARG A 108 13.38 10.85 -5.07
CA ARG A 108 12.39 11.66 -5.77
C ARG A 108 12.11 11.14 -7.17
N HIS A 109 10.84 11.20 -7.57
CA HIS A 109 10.44 10.94 -8.94
C HIS A 109 11.25 11.77 -9.94
N GLY A 110 11.62 11.16 -11.08
CA GLY A 110 12.52 11.78 -12.07
C GLY A 110 14.01 11.67 -11.76
N SER A 111 14.41 11.08 -10.62
CA SER A 111 15.82 10.74 -10.39
C SER A 111 16.26 9.62 -11.34
N HIS A 112 17.55 9.54 -11.65
CA HIS A 112 18.10 8.46 -12.48
C HIS A 112 17.81 7.07 -11.88
N ILE A 113 17.85 6.95 -10.57
CA ILE A 113 17.57 5.69 -9.86
C ILE A 113 16.09 5.33 -10.00
N ALA A 114 15.17 6.30 -9.81
CA ALA A 114 13.74 6.08 -9.97
C ALA A 114 13.40 5.63 -11.40
N GLY A 115 13.85 6.35 -12.43
CA GLY A 115 13.62 6.00 -13.84
C GLY A 115 14.18 4.64 -14.24
N LYS A 116 15.28 4.20 -13.62
CA LYS A 116 15.91 2.93 -13.97
C LYS A 116 15.35 1.72 -13.22
N TYR A 117 14.94 1.90 -11.95
CA TYR A 117 14.63 0.80 -11.04
C TYR A 117 13.21 0.81 -10.49
N ALA A 118 12.44 1.91 -10.62
CA ALA A 118 11.02 1.91 -10.28
C ALA A 118 10.14 1.48 -11.48
N ASP A 119 10.55 1.83 -12.71
CA ASP A 119 9.75 1.58 -13.91
C ASP A 119 9.47 0.09 -14.17
N ILE A 120 10.34 -0.81 -13.69
CA ILE A 120 10.14 -2.27 -13.80
C ILE A 120 8.87 -2.73 -13.06
N PHE A 121 8.47 -2.02 -12.00
CA PHE A 121 7.26 -2.32 -11.24
C PHE A 121 6.00 -1.69 -11.85
N ILE A 122 6.18 -0.77 -12.82
CA ILE A 122 5.15 -0.03 -13.53
C ILE A 122 4.94 -0.60 -14.93
N SER A 123 5.88 -1.41 -15.43
CA SER A 123 5.88 -1.88 -16.81
C SER A 123 4.67 -2.77 -17.12
N PRO A 124 4.28 -2.85 -18.41
CA PRO A 124 3.18 -3.71 -18.86
C PRO A 124 3.34 -5.20 -18.51
N GLU A 125 4.57 -5.66 -18.39
CA GLU A 125 4.94 -7.03 -18.03
C GLU A 125 4.94 -7.27 -16.52
N GLN A 126 4.37 -6.37 -15.78
CA GLN A 126 4.39 -6.30 -14.33
C GLN A 126 3.72 -7.51 -13.69
N LEU A 127 4.46 -8.18 -12.82
CA LEU A 127 3.91 -9.17 -11.92
C LEU A 127 3.15 -8.48 -10.78
N ASP A 128 1.96 -8.99 -10.48
CA ASP A 128 1.14 -8.49 -9.37
C ASP A 128 1.72 -8.91 -8.03
N CYS A 129 2.38 -10.06 -7.98
CA CYS A 129 2.92 -10.67 -6.76
C CYS A 129 4.06 -11.65 -7.03
N LEU A 130 4.80 -11.99 -5.97
CA LEU A 130 5.82 -13.04 -5.96
C LEU A 130 5.69 -13.88 -4.68
N GLU A 131 5.77 -15.18 -4.81
CA GLU A 131 6.03 -16.06 -3.68
C GLU A 131 7.53 -16.05 -3.35
N LEU A 132 7.86 -15.89 -2.08
CA LEU A 132 9.23 -15.83 -1.56
C LEU A 132 9.53 -17.15 -0.84
N HIS A 133 10.12 -18.08 -1.56
CA HIS A 133 10.41 -19.40 -1.02
C HIS A 133 11.82 -19.49 -0.42
N PRO A 134 12.02 -20.21 0.70
CA PRO A 134 13.33 -20.30 1.39
C PRO A 134 14.40 -21.05 0.59
N HIS A 135 14.08 -21.63 -0.54
CA HIS A 135 15.04 -22.25 -1.46
C HIS A 135 15.52 -21.33 -2.60
N ASP A 136 14.90 -20.16 -2.76
CA ASP A 136 15.31 -19.14 -3.73
C ASP A 136 16.34 -18.21 -3.07
N PRO A 137 17.58 -18.11 -3.61
CA PRO A 137 18.62 -17.27 -3.00
C PRO A 137 18.22 -15.80 -2.83
N SER A 138 17.49 -15.22 -3.78
CA SER A 138 17.01 -13.84 -3.69
C SER A 138 15.91 -13.70 -2.63
N ALA A 139 15.00 -14.66 -2.52
CA ALA A 139 13.95 -14.67 -1.50
C ALA A 139 14.55 -14.82 -0.10
N VAL A 140 15.59 -15.64 0.09
CA VAL A 140 16.30 -15.75 1.37
C VAL A 140 16.83 -14.39 1.82
N VAL A 141 17.51 -13.64 0.95
CA VAL A 141 18.03 -12.31 1.28
C VAL A 141 16.89 -11.35 1.65
N ILE A 142 15.76 -11.40 0.94
CA ILE A 142 14.57 -10.57 1.25
C ILE A 142 14.08 -10.90 2.67
N LEU A 143 13.84 -12.18 2.97
CA LEU A 143 13.29 -12.62 4.25
C LEU A 143 14.25 -12.33 5.43
N GLU A 144 15.55 -12.50 5.25
CA GLU A 144 16.56 -12.14 6.25
C GLU A 144 16.59 -10.63 6.50
N ASN A 145 16.51 -9.82 5.46
CA ASN A 145 16.49 -8.37 5.59
C ASN A 145 15.20 -7.88 6.25
N MET A 146 14.06 -8.52 6.02
CA MET A 146 12.82 -8.24 6.76
C MET A 146 13.01 -8.46 8.28
N ARG A 147 13.67 -9.52 8.71
CA ARG A 147 13.97 -9.76 10.13
C ARG A 147 14.89 -8.70 10.73
N LYS A 148 15.93 -8.30 9.97
CA LYS A 148 16.83 -7.22 10.40
C LYS A 148 16.11 -5.86 10.49
N ILE A 149 15.17 -5.59 9.59
CA ILE A 149 14.33 -4.39 9.63
C ILE A 149 13.42 -4.41 10.85
N GLU A 150 12.78 -5.54 11.15
CA GLU A 150 11.97 -5.69 12.35
C GLU A 150 12.78 -5.38 13.60
N ASP A 151 13.97 -5.97 13.73
CA ASP A 151 14.85 -5.75 14.87
C ASP A 151 15.27 -4.27 15.00
N ALA A 152 15.69 -3.64 13.89
CA ALA A 152 16.06 -2.23 13.86
C ALA A 152 14.88 -1.31 14.22
N ALA A 153 13.69 -1.58 13.68
CA ALA A 153 12.48 -0.79 13.91
C ALA A 153 11.92 -0.96 15.34
N ARG A 154 12.14 -2.14 15.95
CA ARG A 154 11.77 -2.42 17.34
C ARG A 154 12.64 -1.65 18.34
N HIS A 155 13.94 -1.64 18.14
CA HIS A 155 14.89 -1.02 19.08
C HIS A 155 15.08 0.47 18.87
N LYS A 156 14.83 0.99 17.64
CA LYS A 156 14.97 2.41 17.27
C LYS A 156 16.27 3.06 17.73
N ASN A 157 17.38 2.34 17.64
CA ASN A 157 18.69 2.88 17.92
C ASN A 157 19.02 4.03 16.95
N TYR A 158 19.92 4.93 17.35
CA TYR A 158 20.33 6.04 16.49
C TYR A 158 20.75 5.55 15.09
N GLY A 159 20.12 6.07 14.04
CA GLY A 159 20.34 5.69 12.64
C GLY A 159 19.55 4.48 12.18
N TYR A 160 18.55 4.00 12.93
CA TYR A 160 17.72 2.87 12.51
C TYR A 160 17.00 3.13 11.17
N GLU A 161 16.57 4.37 10.89
CA GLU A 161 15.92 4.74 9.63
C GLU A 161 16.87 4.55 8.44
N LEU A 162 18.16 4.87 8.61
CA LEU A 162 19.18 4.64 7.58
C LEU A 162 19.41 3.14 7.37
N THR A 163 19.41 2.35 8.46
CA THR A 163 19.50 0.90 8.40
C THR A 163 18.32 0.31 7.65
N VAL A 164 17.09 0.71 7.99
CA VAL A 164 15.88 0.30 7.29
C VAL A 164 15.96 0.67 5.81
N LYS A 165 16.40 1.88 5.48
CA LYS A 165 16.54 2.33 4.09
C LYS A 165 17.55 1.49 3.30
N ALA A 166 18.70 1.18 3.86
CA ALA A 166 19.74 0.38 3.22
C ALA A 166 19.25 -1.06 2.96
N LEU A 167 18.64 -1.69 3.96
CA LEU A 167 18.06 -3.03 3.83
C LEU A 167 16.88 -3.06 2.83
N SER A 168 16.09 -2.00 2.79
CA SER A 168 15.00 -1.85 1.82
C SER A 168 15.51 -1.75 0.38
N ALA A 169 16.62 -1.05 0.16
CA ALA A 169 17.24 -0.96 -1.16
C ALA A 169 17.74 -2.34 -1.64
N GLU A 170 18.23 -3.17 -0.73
CA GLU A 170 18.64 -4.53 -1.05
C GLU A 170 17.43 -5.43 -1.32
N ILE A 171 16.38 -5.38 -0.49
CA ILE A 171 15.11 -6.08 -0.77
C ILE A 171 14.60 -5.72 -2.17
N TRP A 172 14.61 -4.43 -2.51
CA TRP A 172 14.20 -3.93 -3.82
C TRP A 172 15.02 -4.54 -4.96
N LEU A 173 16.35 -4.55 -4.81
CA LEU A 173 17.25 -5.15 -5.79
C LEU A 173 16.97 -6.64 -6.00
N GLN A 174 16.82 -7.40 -4.92
CA GLN A 174 16.53 -8.84 -5.02
C GLN A 174 15.18 -9.11 -5.69
N THR A 175 14.17 -8.28 -5.39
CA THR A 175 12.87 -8.35 -6.06
C THR A 175 13.00 -8.10 -7.57
N ILE A 176 13.78 -7.09 -7.99
CA ILE A 176 14.06 -6.83 -9.41
C ILE A 176 14.75 -8.04 -10.08
N LEU A 177 15.69 -8.65 -9.40
CA LEU A 177 16.41 -9.82 -9.94
C LEU A 177 15.46 -11.01 -10.14
N MET A 178 14.57 -11.29 -9.18
CA MET A 178 13.53 -12.32 -9.31
C MET A 178 12.57 -12.01 -10.46
N LEU A 179 12.11 -10.76 -10.58
CA LEU A 179 11.23 -10.31 -11.68
C LEU A 179 11.88 -10.52 -13.04
N ARG A 180 13.15 -10.15 -13.18
CA ARG A 180 13.91 -10.33 -14.43
C ARG A 180 14.14 -11.80 -14.80
N GLN A 181 14.32 -12.68 -13.83
CA GLN A 181 14.45 -14.12 -14.08
C GLN A 181 13.13 -14.69 -14.60
N ARG A 182 11.99 -14.29 -13.99
CA ARG A 182 10.66 -14.74 -14.42
C ARG A 182 10.27 -14.18 -15.79
N SER A 183 10.54 -12.92 -16.08
CA SER A 183 10.25 -12.33 -17.41
C SER A 183 10.98 -13.05 -18.55
N ARG A 184 12.11 -13.67 -18.29
CA ARG A 184 12.81 -14.52 -19.27
C ARG A 184 12.12 -15.87 -19.51
N SER A 185 11.35 -16.36 -18.53
CA SER A 185 10.66 -17.66 -18.62
C SER A 185 9.19 -17.56 -19.03
N THR A 186 8.56 -16.38 -18.95
CA THR A 186 7.11 -16.19 -19.16
C THR A 186 6.74 -15.44 -20.45
N LEU A 187 7.60 -15.44 -21.47
CA LEU A 187 7.33 -14.80 -22.79
C LEU A 187 6.14 -15.41 -23.58
N THR A 188 5.24 -16.17 -22.96
CA THR A 188 4.20 -16.94 -23.67
C THR A 188 2.75 -16.67 -23.29
N ALA A 189 2.45 -15.79 -22.33
CA ALA A 189 1.06 -15.45 -22.03
C ALA A 189 0.71 -14.07 -22.63
N PRO A 190 -0.31 -13.96 -23.53
CA PRO A 190 -0.76 -12.67 -24.03
C PRO A 190 -1.39 -11.89 -22.88
N GLN A 191 -0.70 -10.86 -22.41
CA GLN A 191 -1.28 -9.95 -21.44
C GLN A 191 -2.41 -9.15 -22.10
N ASN A 192 -3.52 -9.00 -21.39
CA ASN A 192 -4.64 -8.20 -21.86
C ASN A 192 -4.19 -6.72 -21.91
N ALA A 193 -4.14 -6.14 -23.12
CA ALA A 193 -3.73 -4.75 -23.35
C ALA A 193 -4.52 -3.74 -22.48
N ASP A 194 -5.75 -4.06 -22.14
CA ASP A 194 -6.61 -3.26 -21.27
C ASP A 194 -6.10 -3.24 -19.83
N GLN A 195 -5.64 -4.38 -19.32
CA GLN A 195 -5.07 -4.47 -17.97
C GLN A 195 -3.77 -3.66 -17.85
N ILE A 196 -2.95 -3.69 -18.86
CA ILE A 196 -1.73 -2.88 -18.96
C ILE A 196 -2.06 -1.40 -18.86
N ARG A 197 -2.99 -0.93 -19.69
CA ARG A 197 -3.42 0.48 -19.73
C ARG A 197 -4.02 0.95 -18.41
N ILE A 198 -4.87 0.12 -17.79
CA ILE A 198 -5.44 0.42 -16.45
C ILE A 198 -4.34 0.57 -15.41
N ASN A 199 -3.39 -0.35 -15.38
CA ASN A 199 -2.28 -0.31 -14.44
C ASN A 199 -1.43 0.95 -14.62
N GLN A 200 -1.14 1.34 -15.87
CA GLN A 200 -0.43 2.59 -16.18
C GLN A 200 -1.17 3.81 -15.64
N ILE A 201 -2.50 3.90 -15.88
CA ILE A 201 -3.30 5.03 -15.43
C ILE A 201 -3.38 5.09 -13.90
N ILE A 202 -3.65 3.96 -13.24
CA ILE A 202 -3.70 3.89 -11.77
C ILE A 202 -2.35 4.29 -11.16
N THR A 203 -1.27 3.77 -11.68
CA THR A 203 0.07 4.13 -11.24
C THR A 203 0.36 5.61 -11.43
N TYR A 204 -0.01 6.16 -12.60
CA TYR A 204 0.16 7.59 -12.86
C TYR A 204 -0.65 8.44 -11.88
N ILE A 205 -1.89 8.05 -11.56
CA ILE A 205 -2.70 8.72 -10.54
C ILE A 205 -1.97 8.71 -9.18
N HIS A 206 -1.48 7.56 -8.75
CA HIS A 206 -0.86 7.42 -7.43
C HIS A 206 0.47 8.17 -7.30
N LEU A 207 1.25 8.26 -8.39
CA LEU A 207 2.49 9.03 -8.41
C LEU A 207 2.25 10.55 -8.44
N TYR A 208 1.18 10.98 -9.11
CA TYR A 208 0.97 12.40 -9.39
C TYR A 208 -0.31 12.98 -8.79
N PHE A 209 -1.00 12.29 -7.87
CA PHE A 209 -2.28 12.73 -7.31
C PHE A 209 -2.25 14.14 -6.71
N ARG A 210 -1.10 14.59 -6.22
CA ARG A 210 -0.91 15.95 -5.67
C ARG A 210 -0.94 17.03 -6.76
N ALA A 211 -0.60 16.67 -7.98
CA ALA A 211 -0.59 17.60 -9.10
C ALA A 211 -2.01 17.82 -9.67
N LYS A 212 -2.16 18.90 -10.45
CA LYS A 212 -3.40 19.12 -11.21
C LYS A 212 -3.45 18.13 -12.37
N LEU A 213 -4.13 17.00 -12.17
CA LEU A 213 -4.35 15.98 -13.20
C LEU A 213 -5.67 16.21 -13.92
N THR A 214 -5.63 16.11 -15.24
CA THR A 214 -6.81 16.13 -16.13
C THR A 214 -7.07 14.73 -16.71
N LEU A 215 -8.28 14.52 -17.23
CA LEU A 215 -8.58 13.28 -17.96
C LEU A 215 -7.65 13.06 -19.17
N ALA A 216 -7.22 14.15 -19.81
CA ALA A 216 -6.28 14.09 -20.93
C ALA A 216 -4.89 13.58 -20.48
N ASP A 217 -4.40 14.00 -19.32
CA ASP A 217 -3.14 13.52 -18.76
C ASP A 217 -3.22 12.02 -18.46
N LEU A 218 -4.33 11.58 -17.84
CA LEU A 218 -4.57 10.17 -17.51
C LEU A 218 -4.70 9.29 -18.75
N ALA A 219 -5.33 9.77 -19.80
CA ALA A 219 -5.44 9.06 -21.07
C ALA A 219 -4.09 9.02 -21.81
N GLY A 220 -3.36 10.14 -21.77
CA GLY A 220 -2.06 10.29 -22.42
C GLY A 220 -1.00 9.33 -21.88
N CYS A 221 -0.97 9.07 -20.56
CA CYS A 221 0.01 8.16 -19.96
C CYS A 221 -0.14 6.70 -20.45
N ALA A 222 -1.32 6.31 -20.94
CA ALA A 222 -1.60 4.99 -21.50
C ALA A 222 -1.73 5.00 -23.04
N ASN A 223 -1.43 6.12 -23.70
CA ASN A 223 -1.55 6.30 -25.15
C ASN A 223 -2.94 5.96 -25.72
N ILE A 224 -4.00 6.39 -25.02
CA ILE A 224 -5.40 6.21 -25.43
C ILE A 224 -6.15 7.55 -25.43
N SER A 225 -7.31 7.58 -26.11
CA SER A 225 -8.16 8.77 -26.07
C SER A 225 -8.87 8.94 -24.71
N PRO A 226 -9.24 10.17 -24.28
CA PRO A 226 -10.01 10.40 -23.06
C PRO A 226 -11.30 9.59 -22.97
N GLY A 227 -12.02 9.43 -24.09
CA GLY A 227 -13.23 8.63 -24.14
C GLY A 227 -12.98 7.14 -23.94
N GLU A 228 -11.89 6.62 -24.50
CA GLU A 228 -11.47 5.23 -24.28
C GLU A 228 -11.01 5.00 -22.82
N CYS A 229 -10.28 5.95 -22.25
CA CYS A 229 -9.88 5.93 -20.85
C CYS A 229 -11.10 5.81 -19.91
N CYS A 230 -12.14 6.61 -20.12
CA CYS A 230 -13.37 6.51 -19.33
C CYS A 230 -14.06 5.14 -19.49
N ARG A 231 -14.21 4.65 -20.74
CA ARG A 231 -14.84 3.34 -20.98
C ARG A 231 -14.05 2.20 -20.38
N LEU A 232 -12.73 2.23 -20.52
CA LEU A 232 -11.83 1.25 -19.95
C LEU A 232 -11.92 1.21 -18.42
N PHE A 233 -11.87 2.38 -17.78
CA PHE A 233 -11.99 2.48 -16.32
C PHE A 233 -13.37 2.02 -15.82
N ALA A 234 -14.44 2.45 -16.44
CA ALA A 234 -15.80 2.03 -16.06
C ALA A 234 -15.97 0.51 -16.17
N ARG A 235 -15.42 -0.11 -17.22
CA ARG A 235 -15.50 -1.56 -17.44
C ARG A 235 -14.64 -2.36 -16.45
N THR A 236 -13.45 -1.86 -16.10
CA THR A 236 -12.45 -2.63 -15.35
C THR A 236 -12.46 -2.29 -13.85
N VAL A 237 -12.70 -1.02 -13.51
CA VAL A 237 -12.61 -0.49 -12.13
C VAL A 237 -14.00 -0.14 -11.56
N GLY A 238 -15.03 -0.07 -12.43
CA GLY A 238 -16.41 0.23 -12.01
C GLY A 238 -16.67 1.72 -11.72
N GLN A 239 -15.73 2.62 -12.03
CA GLN A 239 -15.85 4.06 -11.80
C GLN A 239 -15.08 4.85 -12.87
N THR A 240 -15.19 6.18 -12.89
CA THR A 240 -14.42 7.02 -13.81
C THR A 240 -12.98 7.25 -13.30
N PRO A 241 -12.00 7.58 -14.18
CA PRO A 241 -10.64 7.90 -13.76
C PRO A 241 -10.56 9.07 -12.77
N ILE A 242 -11.38 10.09 -12.95
CA ILE A 242 -11.42 11.26 -12.07
C ILE A 242 -12.08 10.94 -10.72
N GLU A 243 -13.09 10.08 -10.69
CA GLU A 243 -13.66 9.58 -9.42
C GLU A 243 -12.64 8.77 -8.65
N TYR A 244 -11.89 7.89 -9.33
CA TYR A 244 -10.81 7.14 -8.72
C TYR A 244 -9.72 8.07 -8.15
N LEU A 245 -9.27 9.07 -8.91
CA LEU A 245 -8.32 10.08 -8.44
C LEU A 245 -8.84 10.80 -7.17
N ASN A 246 -10.10 11.25 -7.18
CA ASN A 246 -10.65 11.95 -6.03
C ASN A 246 -10.78 11.03 -4.81
N ARG A 247 -11.21 9.78 -5.01
CA ARG A 247 -11.27 8.77 -3.93
C ARG A 247 -9.89 8.50 -3.33
N TYR A 248 -8.88 8.36 -4.17
CA TYR A 248 -7.50 8.18 -3.74
C TYR A 248 -6.99 9.40 -2.95
N ARG A 249 -7.26 10.63 -3.41
CA ARG A 249 -6.95 11.86 -2.66
C ARG A 249 -7.62 11.90 -1.29
N ILE A 250 -8.85 11.44 -1.20
CA ILE A 250 -9.57 11.37 0.09
C ILE A 250 -8.96 10.33 1.01
N SER A 251 -8.56 9.16 0.52
CA SER A 251 -7.87 8.16 1.36
C SER A 251 -6.54 8.71 1.92
N GLN A 252 -5.77 9.46 1.12
CA GLN A 252 -4.56 10.13 1.58
C GLN A 252 -4.87 11.23 2.61
N ALA A 253 -5.95 11.97 2.42
CA ALA A 253 -6.41 12.98 3.39
C ALA A 253 -6.85 12.36 4.72
N GLN A 254 -7.49 11.19 4.71
CA GLN A 254 -7.85 10.46 5.93
C GLN A 254 -6.60 10.06 6.74
N LEU A 255 -5.55 9.59 6.07
CA LEU A 255 -4.26 9.32 6.71
C LEU A 255 -3.67 10.58 7.35
N MET A 256 -3.60 11.69 6.60
CA MET A 256 -3.10 12.97 7.14
C MET A 256 -3.95 13.52 8.30
N LEU A 257 -5.27 13.35 8.24
CA LEU A 257 -6.17 13.75 9.33
C LEU A 257 -5.93 12.97 10.62
N ARG A 258 -5.56 11.69 10.49
CA ARG A 258 -5.26 10.78 11.59
C ARG A 258 -3.86 11.05 12.16
N ASP A 259 -2.87 11.17 11.29
CA ASP A 259 -1.44 11.07 11.65
C ASP A 259 -0.78 12.45 11.87
N THR A 260 -1.47 13.56 11.51
CA THR A 260 -0.92 14.91 11.62
C THR A 260 -1.86 15.91 12.25
N HIS A 261 -1.29 17.02 12.76
CA HIS A 261 -2.04 18.20 13.22
C HIS A 261 -2.20 19.27 12.12
N ALA A 262 -1.91 18.94 10.85
CA ALA A 262 -2.04 19.84 9.72
C ALA A 262 -3.46 20.42 9.61
N SER A 263 -3.57 21.68 9.20
CA SER A 263 -4.88 22.31 9.01
C SER A 263 -5.66 21.64 7.87
N ILE A 264 -6.98 21.74 7.90
CA ILE A 264 -7.84 21.19 6.82
C ILE A 264 -7.48 21.83 5.47
N LEU A 265 -7.09 23.11 5.46
CA LEU A 265 -6.62 23.79 4.25
C LEU A 265 -5.31 23.17 3.74
N GLN A 266 -4.35 22.95 4.63
CA GLN A 266 -3.07 22.34 4.26
C GLN A 266 -3.27 20.93 3.69
N ILE A 267 -4.11 20.11 4.35
CA ILE A 267 -4.42 18.74 3.86
C ILE A 267 -5.07 18.79 2.47
N ALA A 268 -6.01 19.72 2.23
CA ALA A 268 -6.62 19.88 0.92
C ALA A 268 -5.58 20.19 -0.16
N GLN A 269 -4.62 21.07 0.13
CA GLN A 269 -3.52 21.43 -0.76
C GLN A 269 -2.57 20.25 -1.00
N ASP A 270 -2.12 19.60 0.07
CA ASP A 270 -1.15 18.50 0.02
C ASP A 270 -1.73 17.25 -0.65
N THR A 271 -3.05 17.12 -0.67
CA THR A 271 -3.76 16.04 -1.40
C THR A 271 -4.20 16.44 -2.80
N GLY A 272 -3.82 17.62 -3.29
CA GLY A 272 -4.01 18.05 -4.68
C GLY A 272 -5.42 18.51 -5.04
N PHE A 273 -6.25 18.89 -4.05
CA PHE A 273 -7.55 19.49 -4.34
C PHE A 273 -7.43 20.95 -4.77
N PRO A 274 -8.17 21.39 -5.81
CA PRO A 274 -8.06 22.75 -6.33
C PRO A 274 -8.61 23.83 -5.38
N SER A 275 -9.46 23.45 -4.42
CA SER A 275 -9.98 24.33 -3.39
C SER A 275 -10.44 23.56 -2.17
N ILE A 276 -10.43 24.21 -1.02
CA ILE A 276 -10.93 23.64 0.24
C ILE A 276 -12.42 23.26 0.15
N ASN A 277 -13.23 24.03 -0.57
CA ASN A 277 -14.66 23.72 -0.72
C ASN A 277 -14.88 22.44 -1.53
N HIS A 278 -14.12 22.25 -2.60
CA HIS A 278 -14.14 21.01 -3.39
C HIS A 278 -13.67 19.83 -2.55
N PHE A 279 -12.61 20.01 -1.77
CA PHE A 279 -12.12 18.99 -0.83
C PHE A 279 -13.21 18.56 0.16
N ILE A 280 -13.82 19.52 0.91
CA ILE A 280 -14.85 19.21 1.90
C ILE A 280 -16.04 18.49 1.26
N THR A 281 -16.47 18.94 0.07
CA THR A 281 -17.58 18.30 -0.67
C THR A 281 -17.24 16.85 -1.03
N MET A 282 -16.06 16.61 -1.58
CA MET A 282 -15.63 15.26 -1.95
C MET A 282 -15.39 14.38 -0.72
N PHE A 283 -14.80 14.93 0.33
CA PHE A 283 -14.58 14.19 1.58
C PHE A 283 -15.91 13.72 2.15
N LYS A 284 -16.90 14.62 2.30
CA LYS A 284 -18.23 14.26 2.79
C LYS A 284 -18.93 13.24 1.87
N ARG A 285 -18.78 13.37 0.55
CA ARG A 285 -19.35 12.41 -0.43
C ARG A 285 -18.80 10.99 -0.24
N PHE A 286 -17.52 10.83 0.12
CA PHE A 286 -16.86 9.53 0.21
C PHE A 286 -16.79 8.96 1.62
N THR A 287 -17.00 9.77 2.67
CA THR A 287 -16.86 9.35 4.07
C THR A 287 -18.10 9.61 4.92
N ASP A 288 -19.17 10.20 4.32
CA ASP A 288 -20.42 10.59 4.97
C ASP A 288 -20.28 11.63 6.10
N CYS A 289 -19.08 12.15 6.35
CA CYS A 289 -18.81 13.18 7.34
C CYS A 289 -17.83 14.24 6.81
N THR A 290 -17.74 15.39 7.49
CA THR A 290 -16.75 16.42 7.13
C THR A 290 -15.34 16.04 7.62
N PRO A 291 -14.24 16.59 7.04
CA PRO A 291 -12.88 16.35 7.52
C PRO A 291 -12.69 16.70 9.01
N ARG A 292 -13.40 17.72 9.50
CA ARG A 292 -13.34 18.14 10.90
C ARG A 292 -14.04 17.12 11.82
N GLU A 293 -15.22 16.65 11.46
CA GLU A 293 -15.94 15.61 12.19
C GLU A 293 -15.13 14.31 12.20
N TYR A 294 -14.56 13.92 11.06
CA TYR A 294 -13.69 12.75 10.94
C TYR A 294 -12.50 12.82 11.93
N ARG A 295 -11.80 13.96 11.99
CA ARG A 295 -10.69 14.17 12.94
C ARG A 295 -11.15 14.08 14.39
N LEU A 296 -12.31 14.68 14.73
CA LEU A 296 -12.86 14.61 16.08
C LEU A 296 -13.23 13.19 16.48
N HIS A 297 -13.83 12.42 15.58
CA HIS A 297 -14.16 11.01 15.83
C HIS A 297 -12.92 10.17 16.13
N ILE A 298 -11.84 10.34 15.34
CA ILE A 298 -10.58 9.62 15.58
C ILE A 298 -9.99 10.01 16.94
N GLN A 299 -9.96 11.30 17.30
CA GLN A 299 -9.45 11.76 18.59
C GLN A 299 -10.26 11.25 19.77
N GLN A 300 -11.58 11.15 19.63
CA GLN A 300 -12.47 10.60 20.66
C GLN A 300 -12.30 9.08 20.81
N SER A 301 -12.18 8.34 19.71
CA SER A 301 -11.95 6.89 19.73
C SER A 301 -10.58 6.53 20.30
N ALA A 302 -9.57 7.38 20.14
CA ALA A 302 -8.27 7.23 20.78
C ALA A 302 -8.31 7.47 22.31
N ALA A 303 -9.31 8.22 22.81
CA ALA A 303 -9.49 8.53 24.22
C ALA A 303 -10.39 7.52 24.98
N ASP A 304 -11.21 6.73 24.27
CA ASP A 304 -12.12 5.72 24.85
C ASP A 304 -12.05 4.40 24.06
N PRO A 305 -11.27 3.40 24.53
CA PRO A 305 -11.11 2.11 23.86
C PRO A 305 -12.38 1.23 23.83
N SER A 306 -13.48 1.65 24.51
CA SER A 306 -14.69 0.85 24.68
C SER A 306 -15.81 1.10 23.66
N HIS A 307 -15.59 1.97 22.63
CA HIS A 307 -16.64 2.31 21.67
C HIS A 307 -16.60 1.45 20.40
N PRO A 308 -17.67 0.68 20.07
CA PRO A 308 -17.67 -0.36 19.03
C PRO A 308 -17.91 0.13 17.58
N ASP A 309 -17.89 1.43 17.27
CA ASP A 309 -18.54 1.95 16.04
C ASP A 309 -17.62 2.29 14.86
N MET A 310 -16.36 1.84 14.84
CA MET A 310 -15.41 2.11 13.74
C MET A 310 -15.37 1.06 12.62
N ALA A 311 -16.20 0.01 12.68
CA ALA A 311 -16.22 -1.05 11.66
C ALA A 311 -16.90 -0.64 10.34
N LYS A 312 -17.56 0.52 10.26
CA LYS A 312 -18.35 0.93 9.08
C LYS A 312 -17.67 1.94 8.14
N VAL A 313 -16.49 2.49 8.49
CA VAL A 313 -15.87 3.58 7.71
C VAL A 313 -14.75 3.10 6.77
N THR A 314 -14.43 1.83 6.73
CA THR A 314 -13.24 1.32 6.00
C THR A 314 -13.57 0.34 4.88
N HIS A 315 -14.69 0.49 4.19
CA HIS A 315 -14.95 -0.26 2.95
C HIS A 315 -14.85 0.69 1.74
N LEU A 316 -13.64 0.85 1.25
CA LEU A 316 -13.37 1.36 -0.10
C LEU A 316 -12.28 0.53 -0.76
#